data_ec6fc77d2dbee5603b428f300e12cb8a
#
_entry.id   ec6fc77d2dbee5603b428f300e12cb8a
#
_cell.length_a   1.000
_cell.length_b   1.000
_cell.length_c   1.000
_cell.angle_alpha   90.00
_cell.angle_beta   90.00
_cell.angle_gamma   90.00
#
_symmetry.space_group_name_H-M   'P 1'
#
loop_
_entity.id
_entity.type
_entity.pdbx_description
1 polymer ?
#
loop_
_entity_poly.entity_id
_entity_poly.type
_entity_poly.pdbx_seq_one_letter_code
_entity_poly.pdbx_strand_id
1 'polypeptide(L)'
;MKQKLSPQWALRTLLVSSALFSASVLATANYSVNGIYQAGEQVLYQGVTYEALRTTESESPESHLGDAWKQITTQATTASVASYPAYSNSATYVGGDHVSYNGQIYKAKWWTQGEAPDATPGTGVWEWVSVDNNPDPGPGPNPDPTPDPTPSNGIIGQNPDGSYIMSKTYLDNREAELTSSPEFANVFESISTRDNAVVEAVVPGASTNPDNVKRVESLINEQKWDQLFPERNAAYTYTNFLKAVAKFKGFCATYTDERAAQSDDICAKSLAVMFAHFTQETGAHNPHSPYEEWRQGLFFVREAGCSDDATSCGYNSECAATNWQTEQWPCGKNPDGSYVKYFGRGAKQLSYHYNYGPFSDFIFNDVNVLLQDPDRVANSWLNLASAVFFFVYPQPPKPSMLHVIDGTWQPTATDIAEKRVPGFGVTTMIINGGIECTLETEKPQSVNRIKYYQGHAAALGVPVPADEQLGCAGMKAFKKTGDNTFGLYWENDWSYYPDNPGGSSFACRIESGYQTAHTTLKKGDYTKCVQKYYGVTVE
;
A
#
# COMPACT_ATOMS: atom_id res chain seq x y z
N MET A 1 -10.87 -26.92 -66.44
CA MET A 1 -11.16 -25.85 -67.40
C MET A 1 -10.99 -24.54 -66.64
N LYS A 2 -9.83 -23.85 -66.78
CA LYS A 2 -9.60 -22.73 -67.74
C LYS A 2 -10.76 -21.74 -67.64
N GLN A 3 -10.64 -20.50 -67.29
CA GLN A 3 -9.71 -19.39 -67.57
C GLN A 3 -10.19 -18.19 -66.70
N LYS A 4 -9.38 -17.39 -66.10
CA LYS A 4 -8.55 -16.26 -66.56
C LYS A 4 -9.25 -14.90 -66.61
N LEU A 5 -8.64 -13.95 -65.89
CA LEU A 5 -8.30 -12.54 -66.19
C LEU A 5 -9.32 -11.41 -65.89
N SER A 6 -8.90 -10.63 -64.91
CA SER A 6 -8.78 -9.18 -64.73
C SER A 6 -8.98 -8.26 -65.99
N PRO A 7 -8.88 -6.90 -65.95
CA PRO A 7 -8.75 -5.89 -64.86
C PRO A 7 -9.52 -4.54 -65.13
N GLN A 8 -9.39 -3.63 -64.18
CA GLN A 8 -9.12 -2.18 -64.40
C GLN A 8 -10.21 -1.09 -64.24
N TRP A 9 -9.74 -0.07 -63.49
CA TRP A 9 -9.86 1.39 -63.55
C TRP A 9 -11.10 2.04 -62.87
N ALA A 10 -10.89 2.66 -61.75
CA ALA A 10 -10.60 4.07 -61.39
C ALA A 10 -11.76 5.07 -61.57
N LEU A 11 -12.13 5.75 -60.51
CA LEU A 11 -12.14 7.21 -60.45
C LEU A 11 -12.29 7.74 -59.01
N ARG A 12 -11.56 8.80 -58.76
CA ARG A 12 -11.40 9.58 -57.53
C ARG A 12 -12.71 10.25 -57.09
N THR A 13 -12.93 10.29 -55.77
CA THR A 13 -13.62 11.43 -55.17
C THR A 13 -12.90 11.77 -53.85
N LEU A 14 -12.32 12.98 -53.81
CA LEU A 14 -11.80 13.62 -52.59
C LEU A 14 -12.95 13.90 -51.64
N LEU A 15 -12.89 13.39 -50.43
CA LEU A 15 -13.59 13.92 -49.28
C LEU A 15 -12.54 14.33 -48.25
N VAL A 16 -12.42 15.65 -48.08
CA VAL A 16 -11.67 16.30 -47.03
C VAL A 16 -12.44 16.03 -45.72
N SER A 17 -11.94 15.13 -44.90
CA SER A 17 -12.37 14.97 -43.51
C SER A 17 -11.30 15.58 -42.59
N SER A 18 -11.70 16.68 -41.95
CA SER A 18 -10.93 17.31 -40.87
C SER A 18 -10.78 16.31 -39.70
N ALA A 19 -9.64 15.70 -39.61
CA ALA A 19 -9.27 14.91 -38.45
C ALA A 19 -8.82 15.85 -37.31
N LEU A 20 -9.62 15.97 -36.30
CA LEU A 20 -9.22 16.49 -34.99
C LEU A 20 -8.17 15.54 -34.42
N PHE A 21 -6.92 15.97 -34.43
CA PHE A 21 -5.86 15.29 -33.69
C PHE A 21 -6.07 15.53 -32.20
N SER A 22 -6.59 14.53 -31.50
CA SER A 22 -6.40 14.41 -30.05
C SER A 22 -4.93 14.03 -29.83
N ALA A 23 -4.14 14.96 -29.30
CA ALA A 23 -2.78 14.68 -28.88
C ALA A 23 -2.81 13.77 -27.66
N SER A 24 -2.62 12.48 -27.86
CA SER A 24 -2.19 11.58 -26.79
C SER A 24 -0.79 11.99 -26.38
N VAL A 25 -0.61 12.37 -25.12
CA VAL A 25 0.71 12.59 -24.52
C VAL A 25 1.39 11.23 -24.43
N LEU A 26 2.20 10.89 -25.43
CA LEU A 26 3.09 9.75 -25.36
C LEU A 26 4.23 10.12 -24.41
N ALA A 27 4.54 9.23 -23.46
CA ALA A 27 5.68 9.41 -22.58
C ALA A 27 6.96 9.57 -23.42
N THR A 28 7.71 10.64 -23.19
CA THR A 28 8.95 10.93 -23.93
C THR A 28 10.00 9.87 -23.60
N ALA A 29 10.47 9.11 -24.60
CA ALA A 29 11.46 8.07 -24.39
C ALA A 29 12.83 8.66 -24.05
N ASN A 30 13.64 7.94 -23.27
CA ASN A 30 15.02 8.36 -23.00
C ASN A 30 15.87 8.27 -24.27
N TYR A 31 16.77 9.24 -24.45
CA TYR A 31 17.76 9.20 -25.53
C TYR A 31 18.67 7.97 -25.41
N SER A 32 18.94 7.31 -26.53
CA SER A 32 19.91 6.21 -26.63
C SER A 32 20.98 6.57 -27.66
N VAL A 33 22.23 6.37 -27.32
CA VAL A 33 23.40 6.68 -28.21
C VAL A 33 23.36 5.93 -29.54
N ASN A 34 22.71 4.78 -29.60
CA ASN A 34 22.53 3.97 -30.80
C ASN A 34 21.11 4.08 -31.39
N GLY A 35 20.30 5.05 -30.92
CA GLY A 35 18.98 5.30 -31.43
C GLY A 35 18.97 6.09 -32.74
N ILE A 36 18.05 5.76 -33.64
CA ILE A 36 17.74 6.57 -34.82
C ILE A 36 16.48 7.34 -34.54
N TYR A 37 16.54 8.66 -34.67
CA TYR A 37 15.42 9.54 -34.36
C TYR A 37 14.99 10.29 -35.62
N GLN A 38 13.70 10.32 -35.89
CA GLN A 38 13.13 11.06 -37.03
C GLN A 38 12.86 12.50 -36.65
N ALA A 39 12.84 13.41 -37.63
CA ALA A 39 12.46 14.81 -37.40
C ALA A 39 11.10 14.90 -36.68
N GLY A 40 11.04 15.65 -35.59
CA GLY A 40 9.85 15.84 -34.75
C GLY A 40 9.73 14.83 -33.59
N GLU A 41 10.56 13.79 -33.53
CA GLU A 41 10.58 12.89 -32.37
C GLU A 41 11.21 13.57 -31.16
N GLN A 42 10.62 13.33 -29.98
CA GLN A 42 11.09 13.91 -28.73
C GLN A 42 11.72 12.86 -27.84
N VAL A 43 12.85 13.23 -27.24
CA VAL A 43 13.60 12.38 -26.30
C VAL A 43 13.93 13.14 -25.02
N LEU A 44 14.05 12.42 -23.92
CA LEU A 44 14.60 12.91 -22.67
C LEU A 44 16.09 12.60 -22.63
N TYR A 45 16.94 13.63 -22.56
CA TYR A 45 18.37 13.51 -22.43
C TYR A 45 18.84 14.36 -21.25
N GLN A 46 19.46 13.73 -20.26
CA GLN A 46 19.92 14.40 -19.02
C GLN A 46 18.82 15.28 -18.35
N GLY A 47 17.58 14.77 -18.32
CA GLY A 47 16.45 15.47 -17.68
C GLY A 47 15.83 16.61 -18.53
N VAL A 48 16.33 16.86 -19.75
CA VAL A 48 15.82 17.89 -20.66
C VAL A 48 15.18 17.23 -21.88
N THR A 49 14.00 17.73 -22.30
CA THR A 49 13.35 17.26 -23.51
C THR A 49 13.92 17.95 -24.75
N TYR A 50 14.32 17.16 -25.73
CA TYR A 50 14.80 17.63 -27.02
C TYR A 50 13.93 17.05 -28.13
N GLU A 51 13.78 17.83 -29.21
CA GLU A 51 13.11 17.42 -30.44
C GLU A 51 14.12 17.31 -31.55
N ALA A 52 14.11 16.21 -32.29
CA ALA A 52 14.96 16.03 -33.45
C ALA A 52 14.54 16.96 -34.59
N LEU A 53 15.44 17.78 -35.07
CA LEU A 53 15.22 18.71 -36.18
C LEU A 53 15.30 18.02 -37.56
N ARG A 54 16.04 16.91 -37.63
CA ARG A 54 16.19 16.05 -38.79
C ARG A 54 16.38 14.60 -38.33
N THR A 55 16.38 13.66 -39.26
CA THR A 55 16.79 12.30 -38.93
C THR A 55 18.22 12.31 -38.41
N THR A 56 18.47 11.75 -37.25
CA THR A 56 19.77 11.74 -36.57
C THR A 56 20.03 10.35 -35.96
N GLU A 57 21.31 9.94 -36.00
CA GLU A 57 21.81 8.67 -35.47
C GLU A 57 23.15 8.92 -34.80
N SER A 58 23.33 8.47 -33.56
CA SER A 58 24.56 8.61 -32.76
C SER A 58 25.01 10.07 -32.49
N GLU A 59 24.15 11.06 -32.74
CA GLU A 59 24.38 12.48 -32.47
C GLU A 59 23.67 12.86 -31.17
N SER A 60 24.41 13.17 -30.09
CA SER A 60 23.81 13.52 -28.81
C SER A 60 23.15 14.90 -28.84
N PRO A 61 22.00 15.10 -28.12
CA PRO A 61 21.33 16.38 -28.05
C PRO A 61 22.23 17.55 -27.61
N GLU A 62 23.16 17.30 -26.70
CA GLU A 62 24.08 18.32 -26.18
C GLU A 62 25.10 18.77 -27.21
N SER A 63 25.72 17.82 -27.94
CA SER A 63 26.81 18.12 -28.89
C SER A 63 26.30 18.64 -30.24
N HIS A 64 25.00 18.46 -30.56
CA HIS A 64 24.42 18.84 -31.86
C HIS A 64 23.17 19.73 -31.68
N LEU A 65 23.16 20.57 -30.64
CA LEU A 65 22.08 21.54 -30.37
C LEU A 65 22.05 22.61 -31.48
N GLY A 66 20.87 22.83 -32.04
CA GLY A 66 20.64 23.79 -33.11
C GLY A 66 20.87 23.23 -34.53
N ASP A 67 21.49 22.07 -34.68
CA ASP A 67 21.67 21.34 -35.95
C ASP A 67 20.78 20.10 -36.04
N ALA A 68 21.04 19.11 -35.21
CA ALA A 68 20.25 17.89 -35.18
C ALA A 68 19.11 17.93 -34.11
N TRP A 69 19.29 18.73 -33.07
CA TRP A 69 18.39 18.79 -31.94
C TRP A 69 17.99 20.21 -31.55
N LYS A 70 16.75 20.36 -31.09
CA LYS A 70 16.21 21.58 -30.49
C LYS A 70 15.72 21.29 -29.09
N GLN A 71 16.16 22.06 -28.14
CA GLN A 71 15.63 21.98 -26.77
C GLN A 71 14.17 22.47 -26.70
N ILE A 72 13.31 21.69 -26.07
CA ILE A 72 11.90 22.04 -25.85
C ILE A 72 11.77 22.62 -24.44
N THR A 73 11.49 23.91 -24.37
CA THR A 73 11.12 24.60 -23.13
C THR A 73 9.60 24.49 -22.94
N THR A 74 9.15 23.62 -22.08
CA THR A 74 7.74 23.62 -21.63
C THR A 74 7.54 24.74 -20.62
N GLN A 75 6.68 25.73 -20.94
CA GLN A 75 6.18 26.65 -19.91
C GLN A 75 5.29 25.87 -18.95
N ALA A 76 5.80 25.59 -17.76
CA ALA A 76 5.02 25.01 -16.69
C ALA A 76 4.10 26.08 -16.08
N THR A 77 2.83 25.77 -15.98
CA THR A 77 1.84 26.51 -15.18
C THR A 77 2.28 26.49 -13.71
N THR A 78 2.27 27.64 -13.09
CA THR A 78 2.72 27.95 -11.73
C THR A 78 2.13 27.04 -10.65
N ALA A 79 2.89 26.03 -10.22
CA ALA A 79 2.79 25.47 -8.90
C ALA A 79 3.95 26.08 -8.08
N SER A 80 3.70 26.50 -6.85
CA SER A 80 4.67 27.15 -5.96
C SER A 80 5.91 26.26 -5.79
N VAL A 81 7.05 26.73 -6.30
CA VAL A 81 8.34 26.03 -6.17
C VAL A 81 8.88 26.30 -4.78
N ALA A 82 9.22 25.26 -4.03
CA ALA A 82 9.96 25.38 -2.78
C ALA A 82 11.32 26.01 -3.08
N SER A 83 11.64 27.12 -2.41
CA SER A 83 12.95 27.81 -2.52
C SER A 83 13.95 27.02 -1.68
N TYR A 84 14.97 26.45 -2.31
CA TYR A 84 16.08 25.80 -1.59
C TYR A 84 17.21 26.79 -1.30
N PRO A 85 17.94 26.63 -0.17
CA PRO A 85 19.06 27.51 0.17
C PRO A 85 20.16 27.47 -0.89
N ALA A 86 20.80 28.61 -1.15
CA ALA A 86 21.94 28.65 -2.04
C ALA A 86 23.12 27.84 -1.47
N TYR A 87 23.81 27.09 -2.33
CA TYR A 87 25.03 26.38 -1.94
C TYR A 87 26.06 27.33 -1.32
N SER A 88 26.68 26.91 -0.24
CA SER A 88 27.77 27.63 0.42
C SER A 88 28.99 26.71 0.58
N ASN A 89 30.15 27.16 0.12
CA ASN A 89 31.41 26.43 0.24
C ASN A 89 31.86 26.17 1.70
N SER A 90 31.38 26.94 2.65
CA SER A 90 31.68 26.78 4.07
C SER A 90 30.67 25.93 4.82
N ALA A 91 29.51 25.67 4.24
CA ALA A 91 28.46 24.86 4.84
C ALA A 91 28.78 23.36 4.70
N THR A 92 28.28 22.58 5.66
CA THR A 92 28.31 21.13 5.62
C THR A 92 26.96 20.65 5.12
N TYR A 93 26.97 19.67 4.22
CA TYR A 93 25.76 19.04 3.68
C TYR A 93 25.82 17.55 3.94
N VAL A 94 24.65 16.95 4.22
CA VAL A 94 24.51 15.52 4.42
C VAL A 94 23.63 14.92 3.33
N GLY A 95 23.67 13.61 3.16
CA GLY A 95 22.87 12.92 2.15
C GLY A 95 21.39 13.25 2.30
N GLY A 96 20.79 13.78 1.22
CA GLY A 96 19.42 14.26 1.21
C GLY A 96 19.25 15.77 1.17
N ASP A 97 20.25 16.57 1.58
CA ASP A 97 20.18 18.02 1.55
C ASP A 97 20.05 18.56 0.12
N HIS A 98 19.20 19.55 -0.06
CA HIS A 98 18.98 20.21 -1.33
C HIS A 98 19.53 21.62 -1.30
N VAL A 99 20.19 22.02 -2.37
CA VAL A 99 20.71 23.39 -2.53
C VAL A 99 20.41 23.91 -3.94
N SER A 100 20.29 25.23 -4.07
CA SER A 100 20.35 25.87 -5.37
C SER A 100 21.80 26.26 -5.68
N TYR A 101 22.24 25.99 -6.91
CA TYR A 101 23.56 26.36 -7.40
C TYR A 101 23.49 26.60 -8.91
N ASN A 102 23.93 27.78 -9.35
CA ASN A 102 23.90 28.21 -10.77
C ASN A 102 22.53 28.01 -11.44
N GLY A 103 21.42 28.35 -10.74
CA GLY A 103 20.07 28.23 -11.26
C GLY A 103 19.55 26.79 -11.39
N GLN A 104 20.17 25.86 -10.68
CA GLN A 104 19.77 24.45 -10.64
C GLN A 104 19.69 23.97 -9.20
N ILE A 105 18.86 22.97 -8.95
CA ILE A 105 18.69 22.34 -7.64
C ILE A 105 19.44 21.02 -7.63
N TYR A 106 20.27 20.85 -6.60
CA TYR A 106 21.06 19.66 -6.35
C TYR A 106 20.74 19.06 -5.01
N LYS A 107 20.86 17.73 -4.91
CA LYS A 107 20.72 16.93 -3.69
C LYS A 107 22.04 16.30 -3.33
N ALA A 108 22.48 16.44 -2.09
CA ALA A 108 23.67 15.76 -1.61
C ALA A 108 23.41 14.24 -1.53
N LYS A 109 24.29 13.41 -2.07
CA LYS A 109 24.22 11.93 -2.01
C LYS A 109 24.70 11.41 -0.66
N TRP A 110 25.67 12.06 -0.07
CA TRP A 110 26.29 11.77 1.22
C TRP A 110 26.91 13.04 1.80
N TRP A 111 27.57 12.93 2.94
CA TRP A 111 28.23 14.07 3.60
C TRP A 111 29.26 14.73 2.70
N THR A 112 29.20 16.07 2.59
CA THR A 112 30.18 16.89 1.85
C THR A 112 30.33 18.28 2.47
N GLN A 113 31.52 18.85 2.35
CA GLN A 113 31.84 20.23 2.69
C GLN A 113 32.92 20.75 1.73
N GLY A 114 32.71 21.94 1.18
CA GLY A 114 33.68 22.56 0.26
C GLY A 114 33.67 22.02 -1.17
N GLU A 115 32.84 21.04 -1.47
CA GLU A 115 32.69 20.47 -2.82
C GLU A 115 31.44 21.05 -3.47
N ALA A 116 31.61 22.00 -4.39
CA ALA A 116 30.46 22.62 -5.08
C ALA A 116 29.75 21.62 -5.99
N PRO A 117 28.41 21.76 -6.16
CA PRO A 117 27.70 21.02 -7.20
C PRO A 117 28.35 21.27 -8.56
N ASP A 118 28.82 20.19 -9.17
CA ASP A 118 29.56 20.21 -10.44
C ASP A 118 28.59 19.88 -11.59
N ALA A 119 28.86 20.44 -12.75
CA ALA A 119 28.07 20.25 -13.94
C ALA A 119 28.22 18.84 -14.57
N THR A 120 29.05 17.95 -14.00
CA THR A 120 29.25 16.60 -14.53
C THR A 120 28.33 15.61 -13.80
N PRO A 121 27.18 15.20 -14.36
CA PRO A 121 26.25 14.29 -13.70
C PRO A 121 26.89 12.91 -13.47
N GLY A 122 26.78 12.41 -12.24
CA GLY A 122 26.99 10.99 -11.92
C GLY A 122 28.26 10.63 -11.14
N THR A 123 29.31 11.47 -11.08
CA THR A 123 30.59 11.13 -10.43
C THR A 123 30.85 11.86 -9.11
N GLY A 124 30.18 12.98 -8.84
CA GLY A 124 30.36 13.80 -7.63
C GLY A 124 29.41 13.47 -6.49
N VAL A 125 29.57 14.20 -5.38
CA VAL A 125 28.75 14.10 -4.16
C VAL A 125 27.33 14.65 -4.34
N TRP A 126 27.06 15.33 -5.45
CA TRP A 126 25.77 15.97 -5.75
C TRP A 126 25.01 15.24 -6.85
N GLU A 127 23.72 15.14 -6.68
CA GLU A 127 22.75 14.66 -7.66
C GLU A 127 21.95 15.84 -8.16
N TRP A 128 21.85 16.03 -9.47
CA TRP A 128 21.01 17.06 -10.07
C TRP A 128 19.53 16.68 -9.94
N VAL A 129 18.69 17.64 -9.52
CA VAL A 129 17.25 17.41 -9.26
C VAL A 129 16.38 18.16 -10.28
N SER A 130 16.57 19.48 -10.42
CA SER A 130 15.74 20.31 -11.30
C SER A 130 16.38 21.67 -11.55
N VAL A 131 15.76 22.47 -12.43
CA VAL A 131 16.16 23.88 -12.64
C VAL A 131 15.50 24.75 -11.57
N ASP A 132 16.28 25.65 -10.94
CA ASP A 132 15.76 26.68 -10.04
C ASP A 132 15.17 27.83 -10.87
N ASN A 133 13.85 27.96 -10.87
CA ASN A 133 13.14 29.01 -11.61
C ASN A 133 12.96 30.31 -10.77
N ASN A 134 13.60 30.42 -9.62
CA ASN A 134 13.54 31.59 -8.77
C ASN A 134 14.71 32.56 -9.09
N PRO A 135 14.50 33.83 -9.50
CA PRO A 135 15.57 34.78 -9.71
C PRO A 135 16.24 35.12 -8.38
N ASP A 136 17.58 35.03 -8.34
CA ASP A 136 18.43 35.34 -7.18
C ASP A 136 18.05 36.71 -6.57
N PRO A 137 17.53 36.77 -5.31
CA PRO A 137 17.32 38.02 -4.65
C PRO A 137 18.67 38.53 -4.14
N GLY A 138 19.19 39.55 -4.80
CA GLY A 138 20.38 40.27 -4.28
C GLY A 138 20.24 40.64 -2.81
N PRO A 139 21.36 40.96 -2.10
CA PRO A 139 21.37 41.13 -0.65
C PRO A 139 20.46 42.26 -0.21
N GLY A 140 19.29 41.89 0.31
CA GLY A 140 18.33 42.80 0.94
C GLY A 140 18.74 43.11 2.39
N PRO A 141 18.23 44.22 2.98
CA PRO A 141 18.55 44.60 4.35
C PRO A 141 18.04 43.57 5.34
N ASN A 142 18.90 43.31 6.34
CA ASN A 142 18.69 42.39 7.46
C ASN A 142 17.30 42.58 8.12
N PRO A 143 16.39 41.62 8.10
CA PRO A 143 15.12 41.74 8.81
C PRO A 143 15.30 41.45 10.29
N ASP A 144 14.51 42.16 11.08
CA ASP A 144 14.30 42.05 12.52
C ASP A 144 14.09 40.56 12.93
N PRO A 145 14.50 40.14 14.14
CA PRO A 145 14.46 38.73 14.52
C PRO A 145 13.02 38.18 14.51
N THR A 146 12.73 37.35 13.51
CA THR A 146 11.56 36.47 13.49
C THR A 146 11.69 35.44 14.61
N PRO A 147 10.58 34.95 15.18
CA PRO A 147 10.63 33.94 16.23
C PRO A 147 11.40 32.71 15.79
N ASP A 148 12.23 32.24 16.71
CA ASP A 148 13.19 31.15 16.63
C ASP A 148 12.72 29.97 15.70
N PRO A 149 13.46 29.63 14.64
CA PRO A 149 13.09 28.52 13.80
C PRO A 149 13.10 27.25 14.66
N THR A 150 12.07 26.42 14.55
CA THR A 150 12.03 25.10 15.17
C THR A 150 13.37 24.41 14.91
N PRO A 151 14.09 23.94 15.94
CA PRO A 151 15.41 23.34 15.78
C PRO A 151 15.39 22.25 14.72
N SER A 152 16.45 22.14 13.93
CA SER A 152 16.55 21.19 12.81
C SER A 152 16.33 19.72 13.21
N ASN A 153 16.40 19.42 14.51
CA ASN A 153 16.16 18.10 15.11
C ASN A 153 14.81 17.99 15.86
N GLY A 154 13.98 19.02 15.81
CA GLY A 154 12.67 19.04 16.48
C GLY A 154 12.68 19.13 18.00
N ILE A 155 13.85 19.23 18.66
CA ILE A 155 13.96 19.36 20.11
C ILE A 155 13.72 20.83 20.48
N ILE A 156 12.73 21.10 21.34
CA ILE A 156 12.33 22.44 21.77
C ILE A 156 12.60 22.69 23.25
N GLY A 157 13.02 21.67 24.00
CA GLY A 157 13.30 21.81 25.41
C GLY A 157 13.73 20.52 26.09
N GLN A 158 13.92 20.59 27.42
CA GLN A 158 14.25 19.46 28.26
C GLN A 158 13.44 19.51 29.56
N ASN A 159 12.90 18.41 29.99
CA ASN A 159 12.21 18.26 31.26
C ASN A 159 13.17 18.22 32.44
N PRO A 160 12.68 18.49 33.67
CA PRO A 160 13.51 18.41 34.87
C PRO A 160 14.15 17.06 35.15
N ASP A 161 13.59 15.98 34.61
CA ASP A 161 14.12 14.62 34.72
C ASP A 161 15.20 14.27 33.67
N GLY A 162 15.49 15.25 32.78
CA GLY A 162 16.50 15.12 31.75
C GLY A 162 15.96 14.56 30.41
N SER A 163 14.69 14.17 30.33
CA SER A 163 14.06 13.76 29.05
C SER A 163 13.86 14.99 28.15
N TYR A 164 13.93 14.80 26.82
CA TYR A 164 13.77 15.86 25.85
C TYR A 164 12.31 16.13 25.51
N ILE A 165 12.02 17.39 25.18
CA ILE A 165 10.70 17.83 24.66
C ILE A 165 10.85 18.05 23.17
N MET A 166 10.02 17.37 22.36
CA MET A 166 10.01 17.50 20.90
C MET A 166 8.78 18.27 20.43
N SER A 167 8.96 19.04 19.37
CA SER A 167 7.88 19.75 18.71
C SER A 167 6.93 18.78 18.02
N LYS A 168 5.65 18.83 18.38
CA LYS A 168 4.60 18.07 17.68
C LYS A 168 4.53 18.45 16.21
N THR A 169 4.63 19.74 15.89
CA THR A 169 4.62 20.23 14.50
C THR A 169 5.77 19.63 13.69
N TYR A 170 6.97 19.53 14.27
CA TYR A 170 8.09 18.88 13.60
C TYR A 170 7.80 17.40 13.29
N LEU A 171 7.30 16.66 14.27
CA LEU A 171 7.00 15.23 14.11
C LEU A 171 5.85 14.99 13.11
N ASP A 172 4.81 15.81 13.16
CA ASP A 172 3.68 15.74 12.22
C ASP A 172 4.14 16.03 10.77
N ASN A 173 5.02 17.04 10.59
CA ASN A 173 5.58 17.35 9.27
C ASN A 173 6.48 16.22 8.77
N ARG A 174 7.27 15.62 9.65
CA ARG A 174 8.13 14.49 9.28
C ARG A 174 7.30 13.26 8.89
N GLU A 175 6.25 12.96 9.64
CA GLU A 175 5.30 11.90 9.26
C GLU A 175 4.66 12.18 7.89
N ALA A 176 4.19 13.40 7.67
CA ALA A 176 3.57 13.80 6.40
C ALA A 176 4.54 13.66 5.22
N GLU A 177 5.80 14.03 5.40
CA GLU A 177 6.85 13.87 4.39
C GLU A 177 7.08 12.39 4.06
N LEU A 178 7.29 11.55 5.08
CA LEU A 178 7.55 10.11 4.94
C LEU A 178 6.38 9.33 4.33
N THR A 179 5.15 9.85 4.46
CA THR A 179 3.93 9.22 3.95
C THR A 179 3.31 9.95 2.76
N SER A 180 4.10 10.77 2.05
CA SER A 180 3.62 11.62 0.94
C SER A 180 3.49 10.91 -0.40
N SER A 181 4.01 9.67 -0.52
CA SER A 181 4.00 8.97 -1.81
C SER A 181 2.58 8.53 -2.21
N PRO A 182 2.32 8.36 -3.52
CA PRO A 182 1.05 7.84 -4.02
C PRO A 182 0.67 6.47 -3.43
N GLU A 183 1.65 5.62 -3.12
CA GLU A 183 1.42 4.31 -2.51
C GLU A 183 0.79 4.46 -1.12
N PHE A 184 1.28 5.40 -0.29
CA PHE A 184 0.66 5.70 0.99
C PHE A 184 -0.75 6.26 0.84
N ALA A 185 -0.99 7.15 -0.12
CA ALA A 185 -2.32 7.70 -0.38
C ALA A 185 -3.32 6.59 -0.72
N ASN A 186 -2.97 5.69 -1.63
CA ASN A 186 -3.78 4.53 -2.02
C ASN A 186 -4.07 3.60 -0.84
N VAL A 187 -3.05 3.35 0.01
CA VAL A 187 -3.21 2.51 1.20
C VAL A 187 -4.14 3.18 2.21
N PHE A 188 -3.92 4.44 2.55
CA PHE A 188 -4.77 5.15 3.51
C PHE A 188 -6.22 5.24 3.06
N GLU A 189 -6.48 5.38 1.76
CA GLU A 189 -7.83 5.31 1.23
C GLU A 189 -8.43 3.92 1.43
N SER A 190 -7.71 2.87 1.03
CA SER A 190 -8.20 1.48 1.08
C SER A 190 -8.45 0.97 2.50
N ILE A 191 -7.63 1.36 3.49
CA ILE A 191 -7.77 0.95 4.89
C ILE A 191 -8.64 1.89 5.73
N SER A 192 -9.12 3.00 5.15
CA SER A 192 -9.91 3.98 5.91
C SER A 192 -11.20 3.37 6.48
N THR A 193 -11.51 3.74 7.73
CA THR A 193 -12.65 3.19 8.46
C THR A 193 -13.74 4.23 8.71
N ARG A 194 -14.93 3.76 9.04
CA ARG A 194 -16.06 4.58 9.54
C ARG A 194 -16.19 4.44 11.04
N ASP A 195 -16.78 5.44 11.68
CA ASP A 195 -17.14 5.37 13.08
C ASP A 195 -18.03 4.17 13.37
N ASN A 196 -17.83 3.52 14.51
CA ASN A 196 -18.60 2.35 14.89
C ASN A 196 -20.10 2.64 15.02
N ALA A 197 -20.48 3.87 15.39
CA ALA A 197 -21.89 4.27 15.42
C ALA A 197 -22.56 4.19 14.03
N VAL A 198 -21.85 4.57 12.95
CA VAL A 198 -22.33 4.43 11.57
C VAL A 198 -22.45 2.94 11.20
N VAL A 199 -21.49 2.13 11.62
CA VAL A 199 -21.49 0.68 11.37
C VAL A 199 -22.67 0.01 12.07
N GLU A 200 -22.91 0.35 13.34
CA GLU A 200 -24.00 -0.24 14.12
C GLU A 200 -25.40 0.15 13.58
N ALA A 201 -25.53 1.29 12.92
CA ALA A 201 -26.76 1.75 12.30
C ALA A 201 -27.11 1.03 10.98
N VAL A 202 -26.22 0.19 10.44
CA VAL A 202 -26.45 -0.54 9.18
C VAL A 202 -27.54 -1.58 9.36
N VAL A 203 -28.55 -1.51 8.49
CA VAL A 203 -29.67 -2.45 8.41
C VAL A 203 -29.87 -2.85 6.95
N PRO A 204 -30.10 -4.13 6.64
CA PRO A 204 -30.36 -4.58 5.27
C PRO A 204 -31.45 -3.75 4.57
N GLY A 205 -31.14 -3.26 3.36
CA GLY A 205 -32.05 -2.49 2.51
C GLY A 205 -32.25 -1.03 2.90
N ALA A 206 -31.57 -0.52 3.94
CA ALA A 206 -31.75 0.86 4.37
C ALA A 206 -31.13 1.85 3.35
N SER A 207 -31.89 2.87 2.96
CA SER A 207 -31.44 3.93 2.05
C SER A 207 -30.27 4.75 2.62
N THR A 208 -30.11 4.74 3.95
CA THR A 208 -29.04 5.42 4.70
C THR A 208 -27.73 4.62 4.75
N ASN A 209 -27.72 3.37 4.27
CA ASN A 209 -26.50 2.58 4.23
C ASN A 209 -25.41 3.28 3.39
N PRO A 210 -24.12 3.13 3.77
CA PRO A 210 -23.01 3.61 2.95
C PRO A 210 -23.02 3.02 1.54
N ASP A 211 -22.45 3.74 0.57
CA ASP A 211 -22.51 3.33 -0.85
C ASP A 211 -21.84 1.99 -1.12
N ASN A 212 -20.73 1.68 -0.45
CA ASN A 212 -20.09 0.36 -0.57
C ASN A 212 -20.99 -0.77 -0.02
N VAL A 213 -21.80 -0.51 0.99
CA VAL A 213 -22.81 -1.47 1.49
C VAL A 213 -23.91 -1.66 0.46
N LYS A 214 -24.46 -0.57 -0.08
CA LYS A 214 -25.48 -0.63 -1.16
C LYS A 214 -24.98 -1.40 -2.38
N ARG A 215 -23.69 -1.22 -2.76
CA ARG A 215 -23.09 -2.01 -3.84
C ARG A 215 -23.07 -3.48 -3.52
N VAL A 216 -22.67 -3.85 -2.30
CA VAL A 216 -22.70 -5.26 -1.87
C VAL A 216 -24.13 -5.80 -1.88
N GLU A 217 -25.11 -5.03 -1.39
CA GLU A 217 -26.54 -5.42 -1.39
C GLU A 217 -27.10 -5.64 -2.80
N SER A 218 -26.60 -4.89 -3.80
CA SER A 218 -26.99 -5.09 -5.21
C SER A 218 -26.46 -6.40 -5.80
N LEU A 219 -25.31 -6.90 -5.30
CA LEU A 219 -24.68 -8.15 -5.74
C LEU A 219 -25.16 -9.36 -4.94
N ILE A 220 -25.36 -9.17 -3.64
CA ILE A 220 -25.69 -10.23 -2.66
C ILE A 220 -26.77 -9.71 -1.73
N ASN A 221 -28.01 -10.11 -1.95
CA ASN A 221 -29.08 -9.94 -0.97
C ASN A 221 -29.05 -11.08 0.07
N GLU A 222 -29.90 -11.00 1.09
CA GLU A 222 -29.94 -12.00 2.17
C GLU A 222 -30.23 -13.42 1.66
N GLN A 223 -31.14 -13.56 0.69
CA GLN A 223 -31.42 -14.87 0.08
C GLN A 223 -30.18 -15.45 -0.63
N LYS A 224 -29.43 -14.61 -1.32
CA LYS A 224 -28.17 -15.04 -1.97
C LYS A 224 -27.11 -15.39 -0.94
N TRP A 225 -27.01 -14.65 0.19
CA TRP A 225 -26.16 -14.99 1.31
C TRP A 225 -26.47 -16.37 1.88
N ASP A 226 -27.77 -16.68 2.10
CA ASP A 226 -28.21 -18.00 2.54
C ASP A 226 -27.86 -19.11 1.54
N GLN A 227 -27.94 -18.83 0.24
CA GLN A 227 -27.56 -19.77 -0.81
C GLN A 227 -26.06 -20.03 -0.86
N LEU A 228 -25.23 -18.98 -0.63
CA LEU A 228 -23.76 -19.09 -0.66
C LEU A 228 -23.22 -19.86 0.56
N PHE A 229 -23.85 -19.73 1.72
CA PHE A 229 -23.39 -20.30 2.99
C PHE A 229 -24.54 -20.98 3.76
N PRO A 230 -25.12 -22.07 3.21
CA PRO A 230 -26.31 -22.71 3.79
C PRO A 230 -26.06 -23.40 5.14
N GLU A 231 -24.79 -23.78 5.42
CA GLU A 231 -24.39 -24.46 6.67
C GLU A 231 -23.63 -23.53 7.62
N ARG A 232 -23.67 -22.21 7.38
CA ARG A 232 -22.96 -21.25 8.23
C ARG A 232 -23.43 -21.27 9.68
N ASN A 233 -22.53 -20.98 10.59
CA ASN A 233 -22.90 -20.74 12.00
C ASN A 233 -23.85 -19.54 12.10
N ALA A 234 -24.83 -19.62 13.02
CA ALA A 234 -25.84 -18.60 13.22
C ALA A 234 -25.26 -17.20 13.57
N ALA A 235 -24.03 -17.12 14.08
CA ALA A 235 -23.36 -15.85 14.36
C ALA A 235 -22.97 -15.07 13.07
N TYR A 236 -22.87 -15.73 11.92
CA TYR A 236 -22.57 -15.10 10.63
C TYR A 236 -23.84 -14.64 9.92
N THR A 237 -24.52 -13.66 10.50
CA THR A 237 -25.74 -13.10 9.90
C THR A 237 -25.41 -12.21 8.70
N TYR A 238 -26.39 -12.05 7.79
CA TYR A 238 -26.27 -11.10 6.68
C TYR A 238 -26.07 -9.65 7.17
N THR A 239 -26.76 -9.26 8.24
CA THR A 239 -26.57 -7.94 8.88
C THR A 239 -25.14 -7.76 9.38
N ASN A 240 -24.53 -8.78 10.01
CA ASN A 240 -23.14 -8.71 10.45
C ASN A 240 -22.17 -8.59 9.24
N PHE A 241 -22.49 -9.24 8.12
CA PHE A 241 -21.73 -9.09 6.88
C PHE A 241 -21.76 -7.65 6.36
N LEU A 242 -22.95 -7.04 6.27
CA LEU A 242 -23.08 -5.65 5.85
C LEU A 242 -22.39 -4.66 6.80
N LYS A 243 -22.46 -4.89 8.11
CA LYS A 243 -21.72 -4.11 9.12
C LYS A 243 -20.20 -4.23 8.92
N ALA A 244 -19.69 -5.43 8.67
CA ALA A 244 -18.29 -5.65 8.39
C ALA A 244 -17.82 -4.89 7.13
N VAL A 245 -18.61 -4.92 6.05
CA VAL A 245 -18.37 -4.13 4.84
C VAL A 245 -18.40 -2.63 5.15
N ALA A 246 -19.39 -2.17 5.91
CA ALA A 246 -19.54 -0.77 6.26
C ALA A 246 -18.32 -0.20 6.99
N LYS A 247 -17.64 -0.99 7.81
CA LYS A 247 -16.49 -0.54 8.59
C LYS A 247 -15.37 -0.03 7.70
N PHE A 248 -15.08 -0.70 6.59
CA PHE A 248 -13.94 -0.40 5.71
C PHE A 248 -14.41 0.29 4.43
N LYS A 249 -14.05 1.59 4.27
CA LYS A 249 -14.50 2.42 3.14
C LYS A 249 -13.95 1.91 1.80
N GLY A 250 -12.72 1.40 1.79
CA GLY A 250 -12.06 0.92 0.57
C GLY A 250 -12.60 -0.42 0.07
N PHE A 251 -13.24 -1.23 0.92
CA PHE A 251 -13.82 -2.50 0.47
C PHE A 251 -15.11 -2.25 -0.32
N CYS A 252 -15.15 -2.71 -1.57
CA CYS A 252 -16.25 -2.42 -2.51
C CYS A 252 -16.51 -0.90 -2.71
N ALA A 253 -15.45 -0.09 -2.68
CA ALA A 253 -15.53 1.34 -2.89
C ALA A 253 -16.01 1.73 -4.30
N THR A 254 -16.49 2.95 -4.45
CA THR A 254 -16.67 3.58 -5.76
C THR A 254 -15.34 4.21 -6.15
N TYR A 255 -14.71 3.67 -7.18
CA TYR A 255 -13.51 4.27 -7.74
C TYR A 255 -13.88 5.53 -8.53
N THR A 256 -13.00 6.52 -8.52
CA THR A 256 -13.20 7.82 -9.22
C THR A 256 -12.16 8.07 -10.31
N ASP A 257 -11.22 7.15 -10.47
CA ASP A 257 -10.18 7.12 -11.48
C ASP A 257 -10.59 6.27 -12.71
N GLU A 258 -9.64 5.77 -13.47
CA GLU A 258 -9.86 4.92 -14.65
C GLU A 258 -10.60 3.62 -14.34
N ARG A 259 -10.66 3.20 -13.07
CA ARG A 259 -11.39 2.02 -12.58
C ARG A 259 -12.87 2.30 -12.30
N ALA A 260 -13.34 3.54 -12.45
CA ALA A 260 -14.69 3.96 -12.07
C ALA A 260 -15.80 3.06 -12.67
N ALA A 261 -15.68 2.73 -13.96
CA ALA A 261 -16.62 1.85 -14.66
C ALA A 261 -16.56 0.38 -14.21
N GLN A 262 -15.51 -0.01 -13.49
CA GLN A 262 -15.25 -1.38 -13.06
C GLN A 262 -15.54 -1.58 -11.56
N SER A 263 -16.06 -0.56 -10.85
CA SER A 263 -16.25 -0.62 -9.40
C SER A 263 -17.09 -1.83 -8.95
N ASP A 264 -18.12 -2.18 -9.72
CA ASP A 264 -18.99 -3.33 -9.41
C ASP A 264 -18.28 -4.67 -9.70
N ASP A 265 -17.51 -4.76 -10.79
CA ASP A 265 -16.74 -5.96 -11.14
C ASP A 265 -15.60 -6.22 -10.12
N ILE A 266 -14.88 -5.15 -9.71
CA ILE A 266 -13.85 -5.23 -8.68
C ILE A 266 -14.46 -5.69 -7.35
N CYS A 267 -15.63 -5.15 -6.98
CA CYS A 267 -16.34 -5.56 -5.77
C CYS A 267 -16.76 -7.04 -5.86
N ALA A 268 -17.36 -7.47 -6.96
CA ALA A 268 -17.80 -8.86 -7.16
C ALA A 268 -16.60 -9.83 -7.10
N LYS A 269 -15.48 -9.48 -7.75
CA LYS A 269 -14.25 -10.29 -7.70
C LYS A 269 -13.65 -10.33 -6.29
N SER A 270 -13.62 -9.19 -5.58
CA SER A 270 -13.14 -9.12 -4.19
C SER A 270 -13.97 -10.01 -3.27
N LEU A 271 -15.29 -10.01 -3.44
CA LEU A 271 -16.20 -10.89 -2.69
C LEU A 271 -15.93 -12.36 -2.98
N ALA A 272 -15.78 -12.75 -4.26
CA ALA A 272 -15.49 -14.14 -4.64
C ALA A 272 -14.16 -14.64 -4.05
N VAL A 273 -13.11 -13.81 -4.10
CA VAL A 273 -11.79 -14.11 -3.53
C VAL A 273 -11.88 -14.25 -2.00
N MET A 274 -12.50 -13.28 -1.33
CA MET A 274 -12.64 -13.29 0.12
C MET A 274 -13.45 -14.51 0.60
N PHE A 275 -14.52 -14.87 -0.10
CA PHE A 275 -15.37 -16.01 0.24
C PHE A 275 -14.62 -17.34 0.05
N ALA A 276 -13.76 -17.46 -0.96
CA ALA A 276 -12.91 -18.64 -1.13
C ALA A 276 -11.98 -18.82 0.08
N HIS A 277 -11.40 -17.74 0.57
CA HIS A 277 -10.58 -17.78 1.77
C HIS A 277 -11.41 -18.11 3.02
N PHE A 278 -12.60 -17.52 3.20
CA PHE A 278 -13.50 -17.89 4.30
C PHE A 278 -13.80 -19.39 4.32
N THR A 279 -14.10 -19.95 3.15
CA THR A 279 -14.46 -21.36 3.03
C THR A 279 -13.30 -22.25 3.43
N GLN A 280 -12.06 -21.91 3.06
CA GLN A 280 -10.89 -22.68 3.48
C GLN A 280 -10.63 -22.57 4.99
N GLU A 281 -10.78 -21.37 5.57
CA GLU A 281 -10.47 -21.12 6.99
C GLU A 281 -11.53 -21.70 7.94
N THR A 282 -12.80 -21.71 7.53
CA THR A 282 -13.94 -21.94 8.43
C THR A 282 -14.92 -23.02 7.96
N GLY A 283 -14.64 -23.66 6.82
CA GLY A 283 -15.54 -24.63 6.22
C GLY A 283 -15.70 -25.92 7.02
N ALA A 284 -16.85 -26.56 6.89
CA ALA A 284 -17.09 -27.87 7.48
C ALA A 284 -16.24 -28.98 6.83
N HIS A 285 -15.83 -28.79 5.56
CA HIS A 285 -15.09 -29.77 4.75
C HIS A 285 -15.68 -31.18 4.83
N ASN A 286 -17.02 -31.25 4.84
CA ASN A 286 -17.78 -32.49 5.01
C ASN A 286 -18.14 -33.09 3.64
N PRO A 287 -17.51 -34.19 3.22
CA PRO A 287 -17.83 -34.83 1.93
C PRO A 287 -19.24 -35.44 1.86
N HIS A 288 -19.93 -35.54 2.99
CA HIS A 288 -21.28 -36.08 3.09
C HIS A 288 -22.37 -34.99 3.17
N SER A 289 -21.98 -33.71 3.13
CA SER A 289 -22.95 -32.61 3.06
C SER A 289 -23.74 -32.68 1.74
N PRO A 290 -25.02 -32.29 1.73
CA PRO A 290 -25.80 -32.15 0.51
C PRO A 290 -25.36 -30.92 -0.33
N TYR A 291 -24.47 -30.09 0.20
CA TYR A 291 -23.96 -28.89 -0.45
C TYR A 291 -22.52 -29.09 -0.92
N GLU A 292 -22.19 -28.51 -2.06
CA GLU A 292 -20.83 -28.50 -2.58
C GLU A 292 -19.88 -27.86 -1.56
N GLU A 293 -18.64 -28.33 -1.52
CA GLU A 293 -17.67 -27.94 -0.48
C GLU A 293 -17.40 -26.44 -0.44
N TRP A 294 -17.43 -25.74 -1.59
CA TRP A 294 -17.28 -24.29 -1.67
C TRP A 294 -18.40 -23.51 -1.00
N ARG A 295 -19.57 -24.14 -0.70
CA ARG A 295 -20.70 -23.55 0.02
C ARG A 295 -20.70 -23.86 1.52
N GLN A 296 -19.77 -24.64 2.00
CA GLN A 296 -19.68 -25.05 3.40
C GLN A 296 -18.86 -24.07 4.26
N GLY A 297 -18.51 -22.88 3.74
CA GLY A 297 -17.80 -21.82 4.47
C GLY A 297 -18.61 -21.27 5.65
N LEU A 298 -17.92 -20.57 6.56
CA LEU A 298 -18.51 -19.93 7.74
C LEU A 298 -19.16 -20.92 8.72
N PHE A 299 -18.80 -22.21 8.68
CA PHE A 299 -19.31 -23.23 9.58
C PHE A 299 -18.75 -23.05 10.99
N PHE A 300 -17.43 -22.86 11.13
CA PHE A 300 -16.77 -22.63 12.39
C PHE A 300 -16.61 -21.12 12.67
N VAL A 301 -17.15 -20.64 13.78
CA VAL A 301 -16.91 -19.26 14.25
C VAL A 301 -15.77 -19.19 15.27
N ARG A 302 -15.50 -20.32 15.93
CA ARG A 302 -14.33 -20.58 16.78
C ARG A 302 -13.60 -21.80 16.25
N GLU A 303 -12.30 -21.85 16.44
CA GLU A 303 -11.47 -22.98 16.06
C GLU A 303 -12.01 -24.29 16.65
N ALA A 304 -12.07 -25.32 15.82
CA ALA A 304 -12.67 -26.60 16.21
C ALA A 304 -11.93 -27.21 17.41
N GLY A 305 -12.67 -27.58 18.44
CA GLY A 305 -12.12 -28.16 19.68
C GLY A 305 -11.46 -27.17 20.63
N CYS A 306 -11.50 -25.87 20.33
CA CYS A 306 -10.97 -24.82 21.19
C CYS A 306 -12.08 -24.09 21.97
N SER A 307 -11.83 -23.86 23.26
CA SER A 307 -12.68 -23.05 24.15
C SER A 307 -11.84 -22.41 25.25
N ASP A 308 -12.42 -21.46 25.98
CA ASP A 308 -11.72 -20.81 27.09
C ASP A 308 -11.45 -21.80 28.24
N ASP A 309 -12.29 -22.83 28.41
CA ASP A 309 -12.11 -23.90 29.41
C ASP A 309 -11.18 -25.03 28.96
N ALA A 310 -10.88 -25.15 27.66
CA ALA A 310 -10.01 -26.20 27.14
C ALA A 310 -8.59 -26.06 27.70
N THR A 311 -7.94 -27.16 28.02
CA THR A 311 -6.53 -27.16 28.47
C THR A 311 -5.53 -26.94 27.33
N SER A 312 -5.97 -27.10 26.10
CA SER A 312 -5.24 -26.85 24.86
C SER A 312 -5.69 -25.54 24.18
N CYS A 313 -5.14 -25.21 23.03
CA CYS A 313 -5.54 -24.04 22.22
C CYS A 313 -5.31 -22.69 22.91
N GLY A 314 -4.27 -22.53 23.71
CA GLY A 314 -4.00 -21.23 24.35
C GLY A 314 -3.65 -20.14 23.37
N TYR A 315 -2.82 -20.45 22.38
CA TYR A 315 -2.24 -19.46 21.46
C TYR A 315 -1.68 -18.24 22.21
N ASN A 316 -1.08 -18.52 23.39
CA ASN A 316 -0.58 -17.53 24.34
C ASN A 316 0.80 -17.87 24.90
N SER A 317 1.54 -18.82 24.26
CA SER A 317 2.94 -19.10 24.57
C SER A 317 3.82 -17.88 24.33
N GLU A 318 3.48 -17.06 23.35
CA GLU A 318 4.16 -15.82 22.98
C GLU A 318 3.88 -14.66 23.96
N CYS A 319 2.97 -14.85 24.93
CA CYS A 319 2.63 -13.85 25.95
C CYS A 319 3.73 -13.69 27.04
N ALA A 320 4.79 -14.50 27.02
CA ALA A 320 5.91 -14.33 27.93
C ALA A 320 6.56 -12.94 27.75
N ALA A 321 6.92 -12.30 28.83
CA ALA A 321 7.47 -10.93 28.85
C ALA A 321 8.78 -10.77 28.04
N THR A 322 9.46 -11.88 27.73
CA THR A 322 10.69 -11.89 26.91
C THR A 322 10.41 -11.95 25.41
N ASN A 323 9.15 -12.08 25.00
CA ASN A 323 8.79 -12.14 23.60
C ASN A 323 8.55 -10.73 23.04
N TRP A 324 9.17 -10.41 21.91
CA TRP A 324 9.06 -9.09 21.28
C TRP A 324 7.62 -8.74 20.86
N GLN A 325 6.80 -9.74 20.48
CA GLN A 325 5.40 -9.49 20.15
C GLN A 325 4.60 -9.03 21.38
N THR A 326 4.92 -9.52 22.56
CA THR A 326 4.29 -9.09 23.82
C THR A 326 4.66 -7.66 24.18
N GLU A 327 5.86 -7.23 23.86
CA GLU A 327 6.26 -5.84 24.03
C GLU A 327 5.42 -4.90 23.13
N GLN A 328 5.09 -5.34 21.93
CA GLN A 328 4.28 -4.58 21.00
C GLN A 328 2.78 -4.63 21.35
N TRP A 329 2.29 -5.82 21.69
CA TRP A 329 0.87 -6.12 21.92
C TRP A 329 0.73 -6.93 23.21
N PRO A 330 0.66 -6.28 24.38
CA PRO A 330 0.61 -6.96 25.67
C PRO A 330 -0.63 -7.86 25.80
N CYS A 331 -0.41 -9.12 26.18
CA CYS A 331 -1.52 -10.05 26.38
C CYS A 331 -2.42 -9.65 27.56
N GLY A 332 -3.71 -9.84 27.39
CA GLY A 332 -4.70 -9.74 28.45
C GLY A 332 -4.52 -10.83 29.53
N LYS A 333 -5.03 -10.58 30.72
CA LYS A 333 -5.01 -11.53 31.83
C LYS A 333 -6.40 -11.79 32.37
N ASN A 334 -6.66 -13.04 32.67
CA ASN A 334 -7.81 -13.48 33.43
C ASN A 334 -7.71 -13.09 34.92
N PRO A 335 -8.82 -13.11 35.69
CA PRO A 335 -8.78 -12.78 37.12
C PRO A 335 -7.84 -13.66 37.96
N ASP A 336 -7.57 -14.88 37.52
CA ASP A 336 -6.62 -15.82 38.17
C ASP A 336 -5.15 -15.56 37.82
N GLY A 337 -4.89 -14.53 36.97
CA GLY A 337 -3.54 -14.16 36.52
C GLY A 337 -3.03 -14.92 35.30
N SER A 338 -3.75 -15.94 34.83
CA SER A 338 -3.43 -16.63 33.57
C SER A 338 -3.64 -15.72 32.37
N TYR A 339 -2.93 -16.01 31.27
CA TYR A 339 -3.15 -15.25 30.03
C TYR A 339 -4.45 -15.65 29.33
N VAL A 340 -5.10 -14.65 28.73
CA VAL A 340 -6.23 -14.84 27.84
C VAL A 340 -5.82 -15.73 26.65
N LYS A 341 -6.78 -16.48 26.09
CA LYS A 341 -6.53 -17.40 24.97
C LYS A 341 -6.88 -16.75 23.64
N TYR A 342 -5.93 -16.84 22.70
CA TYR A 342 -6.01 -16.20 21.37
C TYR A 342 -6.14 -17.22 20.25
N PHE A 343 -6.91 -18.30 20.44
CA PHE A 343 -7.24 -19.26 19.39
C PHE A 343 -8.11 -18.62 18.28
N GLY A 344 -8.21 -19.30 17.13
CA GLY A 344 -8.88 -18.81 15.95
C GLY A 344 -10.35 -18.43 16.14
N ARG A 345 -10.75 -17.21 15.77
CA ARG A 345 -12.12 -16.71 15.82
C ARG A 345 -12.48 -15.94 14.56
N GLY A 346 -13.75 -16.02 14.18
CA GLY A 346 -14.32 -15.31 13.04
C GLY A 346 -13.91 -15.90 11.68
N ALA A 347 -14.35 -15.26 10.62
CA ALA A 347 -14.18 -15.74 9.25
C ALA A 347 -12.72 -15.83 8.78
N LYS A 348 -11.82 -15.05 9.39
CA LYS A 348 -10.36 -15.14 9.15
C LYS A 348 -9.68 -16.22 10.00
N GLN A 349 -10.34 -16.76 11.04
CA GLN A 349 -9.70 -17.53 12.10
C GLN A 349 -8.54 -16.75 12.73
N LEU A 350 -8.86 -15.50 13.16
CA LEU A 350 -7.90 -14.59 13.78
C LEU A 350 -7.31 -15.24 15.02
N SER A 351 -5.99 -15.48 15.02
CA SER A 351 -5.25 -16.18 16.09
C SER A 351 -4.06 -15.35 16.53
N TYR A 352 -3.59 -15.57 17.75
CA TYR A 352 -2.47 -14.88 18.40
C TYR A 352 -2.72 -13.40 18.73
N HIS A 353 -2.24 -12.98 19.90
CA HIS A 353 -2.40 -11.61 20.41
C HIS A 353 -1.86 -10.54 19.45
N TYR A 354 -0.77 -10.83 18.73
CA TYR A 354 -0.16 -9.92 17.76
C TYR A 354 -0.96 -9.74 16.44
N ASN A 355 -2.05 -10.48 16.26
CA ASN A 355 -3.06 -10.24 15.23
C ASN A 355 -4.33 -9.59 15.81
N TYR A 356 -4.70 -9.92 17.05
CA TYR A 356 -5.82 -9.27 17.74
C TYR A 356 -5.51 -7.80 18.07
N GLY A 357 -4.27 -7.50 18.48
CA GLY A 357 -3.83 -6.14 18.82
C GLY A 357 -4.01 -5.13 17.69
N PRO A 358 -3.40 -5.34 16.50
CA PRO A 358 -3.60 -4.46 15.35
C PRO A 358 -5.06 -4.32 14.94
N PHE A 359 -5.82 -5.41 14.93
CA PHE A 359 -7.24 -5.38 14.59
C PHE A 359 -8.04 -4.57 15.62
N SER A 360 -7.77 -4.74 16.92
CA SER A 360 -8.38 -3.95 18.00
C SER A 360 -8.09 -2.46 17.85
N ASP A 361 -6.83 -2.12 17.65
CA ASP A 361 -6.39 -0.74 17.48
C ASP A 361 -7.07 -0.07 16.27
N PHE A 362 -7.22 -0.82 15.18
CA PHE A 362 -7.82 -0.32 13.95
C PHE A 362 -9.34 -0.10 14.07
N ILE A 363 -10.03 -0.99 14.79
CA ILE A 363 -11.50 -0.92 14.96
C ILE A 363 -11.90 0.07 16.05
N PHE A 364 -11.17 0.08 17.18
CA PHE A 364 -11.56 0.79 18.41
C PHE A 364 -10.64 1.95 18.78
N ASN A 365 -9.49 2.10 18.11
CA ASN A 365 -8.40 2.99 18.51
C ASN A 365 -7.91 2.67 19.94
N ASP A 366 -8.08 1.43 20.37
CA ASP A 366 -7.67 0.87 21.65
C ASP A 366 -7.30 -0.61 21.48
N VAL A 367 -6.03 -0.92 21.71
CA VAL A 367 -5.49 -2.27 21.58
C VAL A 367 -6.11 -3.24 22.59
N ASN A 368 -6.51 -2.72 23.78
CA ASN A 368 -6.94 -3.55 24.89
C ASN A 368 -8.32 -4.18 24.69
N VAL A 369 -9.18 -3.59 23.85
CA VAL A 369 -10.57 -4.07 23.69
C VAL A 369 -10.61 -5.54 23.30
N LEU A 370 -9.80 -5.97 22.30
CA LEU A 370 -9.76 -7.36 21.88
C LEU A 370 -8.60 -8.16 22.52
N LEU A 371 -7.60 -7.51 23.09
CA LEU A 371 -6.57 -8.21 23.85
C LEU A 371 -7.11 -8.69 25.20
N GLN A 372 -8.07 -7.97 25.80
CA GLN A 372 -8.73 -8.41 27.04
C GLN A 372 -9.94 -9.31 26.79
N ASP A 373 -10.68 -9.10 25.71
CA ASP A 373 -11.89 -9.84 25.36
C ASP A 373 -11.88 -10.26 23.88
N PRO A 374 -11.05 -11.25 23.50
CA PRO A 374 -10.96 -11.73 22.12
C PRO A 374 -12.26 -12.39 21.63
N ASP A 375 -13.13 -12.83 22.55
CA ASP A 375 -14.37 -13.53 22.19
C ASP A 375 -15.41 -12.62 21.51
N ARG A 376 -15.27 -11.29 21.65
CA ARG A 376 -16.02 -10.31 20.85
C ARG A 376 -15.92 -10.56 19.34
N VAL A 377 -14.77 -11.08 18.87
CA VAL A 377 -14.58 -11.41 17.45
C VAL A 377 -15.54 -12.53 17.02
N ALA A 378 -15.89 -13.48 17.89
CA ALA A 378 -16.83 -14.54 17.56
C ALA A 378 -18.30 -14.10 17.65
N ASN A 379 -18.63 -13.16 18.54
CA ASN A 379 -20.00 -12.89 18.99
C ASN A 379 -20.65 -11.64 18.35
N SER A 380 -19.97 -10.93 17.47
CA SER A 380 -20.49 -9.70 16.84
C SER A 380 -20.12 -9.62 15.35
N TRP A 381 -20.45 -8.52 14.70
CA TRP A 381 -20.06 -8.25 13.32
C TRP A 381 -18.52 -8.30 13.11
N LEU A 382 -17.75 -8.25 14.18
CA LEU A 382 -16.30 -8.42 14.13
C LEU A 382 -15.88 -9.78 13.57
N ASN A 383 -16.78 -10.79 13.64
CA ASN A 383 -16.51 -12.11 13.09
C ASN A 383 -16.25 -12.09 11.58
N LEU A 384 -16.90 -11.20 10.83
CA LEU A 384 -16.68 -10.98 9.40
C LEU A 384 -15.75 -9.79 9.14
N ALA A 385 -15.75 -8.77 10.01
CA ALA A 385 -14.86 -7.63 9.88
C ALA A 385 -13.37 -8.00 9.98
N SER A 386 -13.02 -9.03 10.75
CA SER A 386 -11.64 -9.54 10.82
C SER A 386 -11.11 -10.00 9.45
N ALA A 387 -11.97 -10.58 8.63
CA ALA A 387 -11.60 -11.01 7.29
C ALA A 387 -11.57 -9.84 6.28
N VAL A 388 -12.51 -8.89 6.37
CA VAL A 388 -12.45 -7.66 5.55
C VAL A 388 -11.19 -6.86 5.90
N PHE A 389 -10.86 -6.71 7.18
CA PHE A 389 -9.61 -6.10 7.62
C PHE A 389 -8.40 -6.76 6.97
N PHE A 390 -8.29 -8.06 7.05
CA PHE A 390 -7.17 -8.80 6.48
C PHE A 390 -7.11 -8.72 4.95
N PHE A 391 -8.24 -8.46 4.31
CA PHE A 391 -8.32 -8.29 2.86
C PHE A 391 -7.83 -6.91 2.39
N VAL A 392 -8.16 -5.85 3.13
CA VAL A 392 -7.82 -4.47 2.75
C VAL A 392 -6.51 -3.97 3.34
N TYR A 393 -6.07 -4.57 4.46
CA TYR A 393 -4.91 -4.11 5.22
C TYR A 393 -3.63 -4.76 4.69
N PRO A 394 -2.66 -3.98 4.19
CA PRO A 394 -1.40 -4.54 3.73
C PRO A 394 -0.56 -5.04 4.91
N GLN A 395 0.27 -6.02 4.65
CA GLN A 395 1.21 -6.59 5.63
C GLN A 395 2.64 -6.45 5.08
N PRO A 396 3.23 -5.24 5.09
CA PRO A 396 4.54 -5.05 4.50
C PRO A 396 5.53 -6.17 4.90
N PRO A 397 6.25 -6.76 3.96
CA PRO A 397 6.43 -6.37 2.56
C PRO A 397 5.32 -6.80 1.58
N LYS A 398 4.20 -7.39 2.04
CA LYS A 398 3.11 -7.85 1.20
C LYS A 398 2.11 -6.72 0.93
N PRO A 399 1.61 -6.55 -0.31
CA PRO A 399 0.46 -5.69 -0.58
C PRO A 399 -0.81 -6.24 0.09
N SER A 400 -1.89 -5.48 0.10
CA SER A 400 -3.20 -6.01 0.48
C SER A 400 -3.77 -6.90 -0.63
N MET A 401 -4.67 -7.83 -0.26
CA MET A 401 -5.38 -8.62 -1.27
C MET A 401 -6.26 -7.73 -2.15
N LEU A 402 -6.84 -6.66 -1.59
CA LEU A 402 -7.59 -5.67 -2.37
C LEU A 402 -6.73 -5.05 -3.47
N HIS A 403 -5.51 -4.61 -3.16
CA HIS A 403 -4.61 -3.99 -4.14
C HIS A 403 -4.16 -4.95 -5.26
N VAL A 404 -4.12 -6.25 -4.97
CA VAL A 404 -3.90 -7.27 -6.01
C VAL A 404 -5.10 -7.37 -6.96
N ILE A 405 -6.32 -7.28 -6.42
CA ILE A 405 -7.55 -7.48 -7.20
C ILE A 405 -7.94 -6.23 -7.99
N ASP A 406 -7.74 -5.04 -7.42
CA ASP A 406 -8.14 -3.77 -8.04
C ASP A 406 -7.05 -3.18 -8.95
N GLY A 407 -5.91 -3.84 -9.06
CA GLY A 407 -4.79 -3.41 -9.91
C GLY A 407 -3.94 -2.27 -9.33
N THR A 408 -4.15 -1.86 -8.08
CA THR A 408 -3.29 -0.87 -7.42
C THR A 408 -1.87 -1.41 -7.23
N TRP A 409 -1.73 -2.70 -6.86
CA TRP A 409 -0.43 -3.35 -6.83
C TRP A 409 -0.01 -3.79 -8.23
N GLN A 410 1.17 -3.32 -8.67
CA GLN A 410 1.80 -3.72 -9.93
C GLN A 410 3.05 -4.54 -9.63
N PRO A 411 3.20 -5.73 -10.24
CA PRO A 411 4.36 -6.58 -10.01
C PRO A 411 5.61 -5.98 -10.66
N THR A 412 6.72 -6.02 -9.95
CA THR A 412 8.04 -5.71 -10.48
C THR A 412 8.57 -6.86 -11.35
N ALA A 413 9.69 -6.65 -12.05
CA ALA A 413 10.37 -7.74 -12.77
C ALA A 413 10.77 -8.89 -11.84
N THR A 414 11.16 -8.58 -10.61
CA THR A 414 11.47 -9.58 -9.58
C THR A 414 10.23 -10.33 -9.12
N ASP A 415 9.10 -9.65 -8.94
CA ASP A 415 7.82 -10.32 -8.62
C ASP A 415 7.45 -11.35 -9.70
N ILE A 416 7.53 -10.95 -10.96
CA ILE A 416 7.23 -11.82 -12.11
C ILE A 416 8.18 -13.03 -12.13
N ALA A 417 9.48 -12.81 -11.96
CA ALA A 417 10.49 -13.89 -11.94
C ALA A 417 10.27 -14.86 -10.77
N GLU A 418 9.74 -14.38 -9.64
CA GLU A 418 9.39 -15.15 -8.45
C GLU A 418 7.93 -15.66 -8.47
N LYS A 419 7.28 -15.64 -9.63
CA LYS A 419 5.91 -16.10 -9.89
C LYS A 419 4.81 -15.31 -9.15
N ARG A 420 5.08 -14.10 -8.68
CA ARG A 420 4.07 -13.22 -8.10
C ARG A 420 3.50 -12.31 -9.19
N VAL A 421 2.39 -12.73 -9.77
CA VAL A 421 1.64 -11.95 -10.76
C VAL A 421 0.21 -11.72 -10.28
N PRO A 422 -0.47 -10.64 -10.70
CA PRO A 422 -1.85 -10.38 -10.30
C PRO A 422 -2.76 -11.58 -10.58
N GLY A 423 -3.55 -11.96 -9.58
CA GLY A 423 -4.47 -13.09 -9.65
C GLY A 423 -4.73 -13.72 -8.29
N PHE A 424 -5.58 -14.73 -8.27
CA PHE A 424 -5.98 -15.41 -7.03
C PHE A 424 -4.80 -16.04 -6.28
N GLY A 425 -3.79 -16.58 -7.01
CA GLY A 425 -2.62 -17.22 -6.39
C GLY A 425 -1.83 -16.31 -5.45
N VAL A 426 -1.69 -15.02 -5.80
CA VAL A 426 -1.00 -14.04 -4.93
C VAL A 426 -1.81 -13.77 -3.65
N THR A 427 -3.14 -13.79 -3.70
CA THR A 427 -3.95 -13.64 -2.47
C THR A 427 -3.78 -14.83 -1.53
N THR A 428 -3.56 -16.04 -2.05
CA THR A 428 -3.15 -17.22 -1.25
C THR A 428 -1.76 -17.02 -0.63
N MET A 429 -0.78 -16.47 -1.40
CA MET A 429 0.54 -16.11 -0.87
C MET A 429 0.44 -15.07 0.26
N ILE A 430 -0.45 -14.11 0.14
CA ILE A 430 -0.65 -13.08 1.18
C ILE A 430 -1.22 -13.70 2.45
N ILE A 431 -2.28 -14.51 2.35
CA ILE A 431 -3.00 -15.02 3.53
C ILE A 431 -2.24 -16.13 4.26
N ASN A 432 -1.63 -17.07 3.54
CA ASN A 432 -0.99 -18.25 4.16
C ASN A 432 0.20 -18.82 3.37
N GLY A 433 0.88 -17.96 2.59
CA GLY A 433 1.94 -18.39 1.66
C GLY A 433 3.11 -19.14 2.30
N GLY A 434 3.47 -18.80 3.54
CA GLY A 434 4.53 -19.49 4.28
C GLY A 434 4.26 -20.98 4.50
N ILE A 435 3.00 -21.38 4.50
CA ILE A 435 2.56 -22.77 4.64
C ILE A 435 2.16 -23.37 3.28
N GLU A 436 1.36 -22.65 2.49
CA GLU A 436 0.68 -23.22 1.31
C GLU A 436 1.49 -23.13 0.01
N CYS A 437 2.37 -22.14 -0.15
CA CYS A 437 3.07 -21.84 -1.40
C CYS A 437 4.54 -22.29 -1.44
N THR A 438 5.00 -23.02 -0.42
CA THR A 438 6.43 -23.34 -0.21
C THR A 438 6.99 -24.43 -1.12
N LEU A 439 6.12 -25.24 -1.75
CA LEU A 439 6.51 -26.37 -2.61
C LEU A 439 6.31 -26.01 -4.09
N GLU A 440 7.00 -26.72 -4.96
CA GLU A 440 6.81 -26.60 -6.43
C GLU A 440 5.49 -27.21 -6.93
N THR A 441 4.73 -27.87 -6.05
CA THR A 441 3.40 -28.43 -6.32
C THR A 441 2.37 -27.81 -5.38
N GLU A 442 1.15 -27.63 -5.88
CA GLU A 442 0.06 -27.09 -5.07
C GLU A 442 -0.24 -27.99 -3.87
N LYS A 443 -0.29 -27.39 -2.68
CA LYS A 443 -0.78 -28.09 -1.49
C LYS A 443 -2.29 -28.28 -1.53
N PRO A 444 -2.84 -29.30 -0.84
CA PRO A 444 -4.29 -29.56 -0.84
C PRO A 444 -5.12 -28.33 -0.45
N GLN A 445 -4.66 -27.52 0.52
CA GLN A 445 -5.34 -26.30 0.94
C GLN A 445 -5.43 -25.27 -0.19
N SER A 446 -4.33 -25.07 -0.93
CA SER A 446 -4.30 -24.17 -2.09
C SER A 446 -5.22 -24.69 -3.21
N VAL A 447 -5.21 -26.00 -3.49
CA VAL A 447 -6.15 -26.62 -4.45
C VAL A 447 -7.60 -26.39 -4.04
N ASN A 448 -7.91 -26.51 -2.76
CA ASN A 448 -9.25 -26.22 -2.24
C ASN A 448 -9.63 -24.76 -2.45
N ARG A 449 -8.74 -23.81 -2.08
CA ARG A 449 -9.00 -22.38 -2.29
C ARG A 449 -9.31 -22.04 -3.75
N ILE A 450 -8.60 -22.66 -4.70
CA ILE A 450 -8.85 -22.50 -6.14
C ILE A 450 -10.26 -22.96 -6.51
N LYS A 451 -10.66 -24.16 -6.07
CA LYS A 451 -12.01 -24.68 -6.32
C LYS A 451 -13.09 -23.79 -5.71
N TYR A 452 -12.86 -23.29 -4.49
CA TYR A 452 -13.81 -22.42 -3.81
C TYR A 452 -13.91 -21.07 -4.52
N TYR A 453 -12.80 -20.50 -4.97
CA TYR A 453 -12.81 -19.28 -5.78
C TYR A 453 -13.62 -19.47 -7.07
N GLN A 454 -13.38 -20.54 -7.80
CA GLN A 454 -14.13 -20.85 -9.02
C GLN A 454 -15.64 -21.00 -8.74
N GLY A 455 -16.01 -21.67 -7.65
CA GLY A 455 -17.41 -21.82 -7.23
C GLY A 455 -18.08 -20.49 -6.88
N HIS A 456 -17.44 -19.68 -6.04
CA HIS A 456 -17.96 -18.35 -5.66
C HIS A 456 -17.97 -17.37 -6.84
N ALA A 457 -16.94 -17.38 -7.69
CA ALA A 457 -16.88 -16.56 -8.90
C ALA A 457 -18.05 -16.89 -9.84
N ALA A 458 -18.29 -18.17 -10.12
CA ALA A 458 -19.42 -18.61 -10.95
C ALA A 458 -20.76 -18.19 -10.33
N ALA A 459 -20.93 -18.33 -9.01
CA ALA A 459 -22.15 -17.95 -8.32
C ALA A 459 -22.40 -16.44 -8.32
N LEU A 460 -21.36 -15.62 -8.39
CA LEU A 460 -21.43 -14.15 -8.44
C LEU A 460 -21.34 -13.58 -9.87
N GLY A 461 -21.23 -14.44 -10.90
CA GLY A 461 -21.09 -14.01 -12.29
C GLY A 461 -19.74 -13.36 -12.61
N VAL A 462 -18.71 -13.64 -11.81
CA VAL A 462 -17.35 -13.12 -12.00
C VAL A 462 -16.61 -14.01 -13.01
N PRO A 463 -16.12 -13.45 -14.12
CA PRO A 463 -15.31 -14.22 -15.05
C PRO A 463 -13.95 -14.59 -14.43
N VAL A 464 -13.51 -15.82 -14.62
CA VAL A 464 -12.17 -16.29 -14.26
C VAL A 464 -11.41 -16.52 -15.57
N PRO A 465 -10.50 -15.60 -15.97
CA PRO A 465 -9.72 -15.74 -17.19
C PRO A 465 -8.90 -17.04 -17.20
N ALA A 466 -8.76 -17.66 -18.38
CA ALA A 466 -8.03 -18.92 -18.52
C ALA A 466 -6.52 -18.79 -18.22
N ASP A 467 -5.99 -17.58 -18.34
CA ASP A 467 -4.60 -17.22 -18.07
C ASP A 467 -4.39 -16.62 -16.68
N GLU A 468 -5.44 -16.49 -15.87
CA GLU A 468 -5.29 -16.05 -14.48
C GLU A 468 -4.49 -17.08 -13.67
N GLN A 469 -3.43 -16.64 -13.00
CA GLN A 469 -2.68 -17.50 -12.09
C GLN A 469 -3.49 -17.77 -10.82
N LEU A 470 -4.11 -18.97 -10.77
CA LEU A 470 -4.95 -19.37 -9.63
C LEU A 470 -4.13 -19.99 -8.49
N GLY A 471 -3.04 -20.69 -8.81
CA GLY A 471 -2.20 -21.37 -7.85
C GLY A 471 -1.04 -20.53 -7.37
N CYS A 472 -0.39 -20.99 -6.29
CA CYS A 472 0.78 -20.36 -5.72
C CYS A 472 2.01 -21.30 -5.60
N ALA A 473 1.97 -22.48 -6.21
CA ALA A 473 3.08 -23.42 -6.17
C ALA A 473 4.39 -22.81 -6.70
N GLY A 474 5.47 -22.93 -5.93
CA GLY A 474 6.78 -22.39 -6.27
C GLY A 474 6.89 -20.87 -6.21
N MET A 475 5.83 -20.16 -5.81
CA MET A 475 5.86 -18.73 -5.58
C MET A 475 6.78 -18.40 -4.40
N LYS A 476 7.67 -17.43 -4.55
CA LYS A 476 8.56 -17.01 -3.48
C LYS A 476 7.88 -15.98 -2.58
N ALA A 477 8.21 -16.01 -1.28
CA ALA A 477 7.69 -15.05 -0.33
C ALA A 477 8.17 -13.62 -0.67
N PHE A 478 7.34 -12.63 -0.35
CA PHE A 478 7.74 -11.23 -0.39
C PHE A 478 8.91 -10.99 0.55
N LYS A 479 9.86 -10.16 0.16
CA LYS A 479 11.08 -9.83 0.93
C LYS A 479 10.98 -8.42 1.50
N LYS A 480 11.67 -8.18 2.61
CA LYS A 480 11.73 -6.87 3.27
C LYS A 480 12.62 -5.85 2.54
N THR A 481 13.45 -6.28 1.60
CA THR A 481 14.41 -5.46 0.86
C THR A 481 14.40 -5.84 -0.62
N GLY A 482 14.70 -4.89 -1.47
CA GLY A 482 14.72 -5.08 -2.92
C GLY A 482 13.58 -4.32 -3.61
N ASP A 483 13.56 -4.40 -4.93
CA ASP A 483 12.58 -3.74 -5.80
C ASP A 483 11.17 -4.36 -5.73
N ASN A 484 11.04 -5.53 -5.12
CA ASN A 484 9.80 -6.25 -4.93
C ASN A 484 9.22 -6.09 -3.51
N THR A 485 9.67 -5.07 -2.79
CA THR A 485 9.19 -4.76 -1.45
C THR A 485 8.04 -3.77 -1.54
N PHE A 486 6.88 -4.13 -0.96
CA PHE A 486 5.85 -3.16 -0.70
C PHE A 486 6.28 -2.34 0.53
N GLY A 487 7.07 -1.27 0.27
CA GLY A 487 7.95 -0.60 1.21
C GLY A 487 7.29 0.47 2.06
N LEU A 488 6.23 0.15 2.77
CA LEU A 488 5.58 1.07 3.69
C LEU A 488 6.23 1.00 5.08
N TYR A 489 7.45 1.53 5.19
CA TYR A 489 8.21 1.54 6.45
C TYR A 489 8.58 2.97 6.84
N TRP A 490 8.82 3.20 8.13
CA TRP A 490 9.51 4.40 8.59
C TRP A 490 10.98 4.38 8.12
N GLU A 491 11.63 5.55 8.15
CA GLU A 491 12.98 5.74 7.65
C GLU A 491 14.06 4.89 8.32
N ASN A 492 13.85 4.47 9.57
CA ASN A 492 14.76 3.63 10.36
C ASN A 492 16.22 4.15 10.38
N ASP A 493 16.38 5.43 10.64
CA ASP A 493 17.67 6.11 10.61
C ASP A 493 18.49 5.85 11.87
N TRP A 494 19.63 5.20 11.71
CA TRP A 494 20.62 4.90 12.73
C TRP A 494 21.87 5.79 12.66
N SER A 495 21.86 6.82 11.82
CA SER A 495 23.01 7.73 11.65
C SER A 495 23.32 8.48 12.94
N TYR A 496 24.60 8.84 13.11
CA TYR A 496 25.06 9.66 14.22
C TYR A 496 24.97 11.15 13.84
N TYR A 497 24.28 11.90 14.66
CA TYR A 497 24.08 13.35 14.51
C TYR A 497 24.80 14.09 15.63
N PRO A 498 26.00 14.68 15.39
CA PRO A 498 26.83 15.25 16.44
C PRO A 498 26.17 16.39 17.21
N ASP A 499 25.26 17.11 16.56
CA ASP A 499 24.54 18.26 17.16
C ASP A 499 23.30 17.82 17.96
N ASN A 500 22.93 16.54 17.88
CA ASN A 500 21.80 16.00 18.63
C ASN A 500 22.25 15.39 19.97
N PRO A 501 21.42 15.46 21.00
CA PRO A 501 21.70 14.82 22.27
C PRO A 501 22.01 13.32 22.10
N GLY A 502 23.15 12.88 22.62
CA GLY A 502 23.61 11.51 22.49
C GLY A 502 23.88 11.06 21.03
N GLY A 503 23.95 11.98 20.09
CA GLY A 503 24.14 11.69 18.68
C GLY A 503 22.95 10.99 17.99
N SER A 504 21.77 11.04 18.60
CA SER A 504 20.59 10.32 18.11
C SER A 504 19.91 11.03 16.94
N SER A 505 19.38 10.25 15.99
CA SER A 505 18.58 10.77 14.88
C SER A 505 17.20 11.29 15.32
N PHE A 506 16.67 10.79 16.43
CA PHE A 506 15.28 10.94 16.87
C PHE A 506 14.26 10.48 15.80
N ALA A 507 14.67 9.67 14.86
CA ALA A 507 13.80 9.02 13.87
C ALA A 507 13.15 7.77 14.44
N CYS A 508 11.96 7.43 13.97
CA CYS A 508 11.32 6.17 14.33
C CYS A 508 12.15 4.99 13.82
N ARG A 509 12.44 4.02 14.69
CA ARG A 509 13.29 2.86 14.41
C ARG A 509 12.51 1.55 14.28
N ILE A 510 11.24 1.63 13.91
CA ILE A 510 10.44 0.42 13.65
C ILE A 510 10.67 -0.06 12.22
N GLU A 511 11.25 -1.23 12.08
CA GLU A 511 11.60 -1.80 10.79
C GLU A 511 10.44 -2.45 10.04
N SER A 512 9.35 -2.81 10.69
CA SER A 512 8.50 -3.78 10.00
C SER A 512 7.04 -3.81 10.36
N GLY A 513 6.26 -4.03 9.34
CA GLY A 513 5.06 -4.85 9.22
C GLY A 513 3.89 -4.55 10.18
N TYR A 514 2.73 -5.08 9.80
CA TYR A 514 1.47 -4.89 10.54
C TYR A 514 1.49 -5.50 11.97
N GLN A 515 2.42 -6.37 12.28
CA GLN A 515 2.57 -6.98 13.60
C GLN A 515 3.34 -6.11 14.60
N THR A 516 3.83 -4.95 14.21
CA THR A 516 4.47 -3.99 15.11
C THR A 516 3.53 -2.84 15.43
N ALA A 517 3.55 -2.35 16.67
CA ALA A 517 2.85 -1.14 17.06
C ALA A 517 3.50 0.09 16.39
N HIS A 518 2.71 1.14 16.19
CA HIS A 518 3.18 2.41 15.61
C HIS A 518 3.72 2.27 14.18
N THR A 519 2.98 1.57 13.32
CA THR A 519 3.33 1.39 11.91
C THR A 519 3.00 2.63 11.07
N THR A 520 3.56 2.69 9.87
CA THR A 520 3.26 3.72 8.86
C THR A 520 1.79 3.74 8.40
N LEU A 521 1.02 2.72 8.76
CA LEU A 521 -0.36 2.54 8.31
C LEU A 521 -1.40 3.30 9.16
N LYS A 522 -0.95 4.00 10.20
CA LYS A 522 -1.83 4.77 11.08
C LYS A 522 -1.25 6.16 11.35
N LYS A 523 -2.00 7.20 10.99
CA LYS A 523 -1.59 8.59 11.23
C LYS A 523 -1.40 8.88 12.72
N GLY A 524 -0.32 9.61 13.05
CA GLY A 524 0.10 9.93 14.41
C GLY A 524 0.95 8.85 15.07
N ASP A 525 1.19 7.74 14.40
CA ASP A 525 1.99 6.65 14.95
C ASP A 525 3.50 6.92 14.87
N TYR A 526 3.96 7.81 13.97
CA TYR A 526 5.35 8.27 13.95
C TYR A 526 5.74 8.92 15.29
N THR A 527 4.91 9.85 15.75
CA THR A 527 5.09 10.52 17.05
C THR A 527 5.16 9.52 18.21
N LYS A 528 4.24 8.55 18.26
CA LYS A 528 4.24 7.50 19.30
C LYS A 528 5.48 6.62 19.25
N CYS A 529 5.94 6.30 18.03
CA CYS A 529 7.16 5.56 17.83
C CYS A 529 8.39 6.30 18.39
N VAL A 530 8.54 7.58 18.06
CA VAL A 530 9.64 8.41 18.56
C VAL A 530 9.58 8.52 20.08
N GLN A 531 8.40 8.78 20.66
CA GLN A 531 8.20 8.81 22.11
C GLN A 531 8.65 7.50 22.77
N LYS A 532 8.23 6.38 22.22
CA LYS A 532 8.56 5.05 22.76
C LYS A 532 10.06 4.77 22.73
N TYR A 533 10.75 5.07 21.63
CA TYR A 533 12.15 4.73 21.47
C TYR A 533 13.10 5.67 22.20
N TYR A 534 12.74 6.95 22.33
CA TYR A 534 13.63 7.96 22.90
C TYR A 534 13.18 8.50 24.25
N GLY A 535 12.00 8.10 24.75
CA GLY A 535 11.48 8.58 26.03
C GLY A 535 11.23 10.09 26.05
N VAL A 536 10.90 10.68 24.88
CA VAL A 536 10.65 12.12 24.76
C VAL A 536 9.20 12.46 25.10
N THR A 537 8.97 13.68 25.59
CA THR A 537 7.63 14.28 25.61
C THR A 537 7.41 15.08 24.33
N VAL A 538 6.17 15.33 23.97
CA VAL A 538 5.79 16.03 22.73
C VAL A 538 4.85 17.17 23.04
N GLU A 539 5.17 18.38 22.59
CA GLU A 539 4.41 19.62 22.79
C GLU A 539 4.21 20.38 21.46
#